data_a7084c626d7bcea56575676be94ca6ab
#
_entry.id   a7084c626d7bcea56575676be94ca6ab
#
_cell.length_a   1.000
_cell.length_b   1.000
_cell.length_c   1.000
_cell.angle_alpha   90.00
_cell.angle_beta   90.00
_cell.angle_gamma   90.00
#
_symmetry.space_group_name_H-M   'P 1'
#
loop_
_entity.id
_entity.type
_entity.pdbx_description
1 polymer ?
#
loop_
_entity_poly.entity_id
_entity_poly.type
_entity_poly.pdbx_seq_one_letter_code
_entity_poly.pdbx_strand_id
1 'polypeptide(L)'
;MFHVKRKLQKDIFSIKVRDFIVSNEFFKLYKDSETDIVWTQVGKNHNHLSYYQSENYIPHSDKKGLLGFLYRFSQRLMFVYKRIILMKLLKQSKSVLDYGAGDGKFAKYLEKSGKKIFTYDPLKVNSSNNINLTQDTDFQADMLMMWHVLEHIPDLKKIFPKILERVNKNGFLVIAVPNRDCFDAKYYKNHWAAWDVPRHLYHFNHKSLLNFMSCYGLSFVFKRPLTLDSYYVSYLSEKNKKSYFPWISAIIIGMISNILALFSSNYSSSVYVFKRD
;
A
#
# COMPACT_ATOMS: atom_id res chain seq x y z
N MET A 1 -26.90 -12.16 -3.99
CA MET A 1 -26.72 -13.41 -3.24
C MET A 1 -25.82 -14.33 -4.07
N PHE A 2 -24.49 -14.22 -3.93
CA PHE A 2 -23.54 -15.05 -4.68
C PHE A 2 -22.98 -16.13 -3.76
N HIS A 3 -23.68 -17.28 -3.69
CA HIS A 3 -23.11 -18.52 -3.22
C HIS A 3 -22.28 -19.11 -4.38
N VAL A 4 -21.01 -18.73 -4.47
CA VAL A 4 -20.06 -19.48 -5.26
C VAL A 4 -19.38 -20.49 -4.35
N LYS A 5 -19.88 -21.74 -4.32
CA LYS A 5 -19.06 -22.89 -3.96
C LYS A 5 -17.87 -22.88 -4.94
N ARG A 6 -16.70 -22.42 -4.50
CA ARG A 6 -15.47 -22.50 -5.28
C ARG A 6 -15.20 -23.97 -5.57
N LYS A 7 -15.48 -24.45 -6.80
CA LYS A 7 -14.63 -25.43 -7.45
C LYS A 7 -13.22 -24.82 -7.39
N LEU A 8 -12.23 -25.55 -6.92
CA LEU A 8 -10.82 -25.19 -6.95
C LEU A 8 -10.44 -24.83 -8.39
N GLN A 9 -10.66 -23.59 -8.78
CA GLN A 9 -10.12 -23.04 -9.99
C GLN A 9 -8.62 -22.94 -9.75
N LYS A 10 -7.81 -23.58 -10.59
CA LYS A 10 -6.36 -23.66 -10.42
C LYS A 10 -5.78 -22.28 -10.50
N ASP A 11 -5.41 -21.70 -9.34
CA ASP A 11 -4.56 -20.54 -9.32
C ASP A 11 -3.27 -20.84 -10.09
N ILE A 12 -2.91 -19.95 -10.99
CA ILE A 12 -1.73 -20.13 -11.84
C ILE A 12 -0.51 -19.71 -11.03
N PHE A 13 0.48 -20.59 -10.89
CA PHE A 13 1.77 -20.22 -10.31
C PHE A 13 2.37 -19.04 -11.10
N SER A 14 2.71 -17.95 -10.39
CA SER A 14 3.24 -16.75 -11.02
C SER A 14 4.76 -16.67 -10.86
N ILE A 15 5.26 -16.64 -9.62
CA ILE A 15 6.67 -16.45 -9.33
C ILE A 15 7.02 -16.96 -7.92
N LYS A 16 8.31 -17.31 -7.71
CA LYS A 16 8.87 -17.62 -6.39
C LYS A 16 9.76 -16.45 -5.95
N VAL A 17 9.47 -15.87 -4.80
CA VAL A 17 10.14 -14.68 -4.27
C VAL A 17 10.74 -14.98 -2.89
N ARG A 18 11.90 -14.41 -2.60
CA ARG A 18 12.58 -14.53 -1.32
C ARG A 18 12.19 -13.38 -0.39
N ASP A 19 11.99 -13.65 0.89
CA ASP A 19 12.01 -12.61 1.93
C ASP A 19 13.46 -12.19 2.18
N PHE A 20 13.82 -10.99 1.76
CA PHE A 20 15.18 -10.46 1.90
C PHE A 20 15.40 -9.71 3.22
N ILE A 21 14.35 -9.54 4.04
CA ILE A 21 14.40 -8.67 5.21
C ILE A 21 14.47 -9.45 6.52
N VAL A 22 13.65 -10.50 6.67
CA VAL A 22 13.47 -11.19 7.96
C VAL A 22 13.92 -12.65 7.91
N SER A 23 13.19 -13.49 7.18
CA SER A 23 13.36 -14.94 7.27
C SER A 23 14.33 -15.53 6.24
N ASN A 24 14.61 -14.82 5.16
CA ASN A 24 15.32 -15.35 3.99
C ASN A 24 14.63 -16.55 3.31
N GLU A 25 13.43 -16.91 3.70
CA GLU A 25 12.64 -17.99 3.12
C GLU A 25 12.07 -17.60 1.75
N PHE A 26 11.68 -18.64 1.00
CA PHE A 26 11.04 -18.45 -0.30
C PHE A 26 9.54 -18.67 -0.22
N PHE A 27 8.79 -17.72 -0.77
CA PHE A 27 7.34 -17.77 -0.89
C PHE A 27 6.91 -17.93 -2.33
N LYS A 28 5.84 -18.72 -2.55
CA LYS A 28 5.23 -18.87 -3.86
C LYS A 28 4.08 -17.87 -4.01
N LEU A 29 4.05 -17.21 -5.15
CA LEU A 29 2.97 -16.30 -5.52
C LEU A 29 2.11 -16.97 -6.58
N TYR A 30 0.81 -16.86 -6.41
CA TYR A 30 -0.18 -17.39 -7.31
C TYR A 30 -1.07 -16.29 -7.86
N LYS A 31 -1.49 -16.43 -9.10
CA LYS A 31 -2.40 -15.50 -9.76
C LYS A 31 -3.80 -16.13 -9.80
N ASP A 32 -4.77 -15.42 -9.27
CA ASP A 32 -6.18 -15.77 -9.42
C ASP A 32 -6.61 -15.45 -10.86
N SER A 33 -7.10 -16.45 -11.58
CA SER A 33 -7.44 -16.34 -13.00
C SER A 33 -8.66 -15.46 -13.27
N GLU A 34 -9.57 -15.28 -12.29
CA GLU A 34 -10.78 -14.46 -12.45
C GLU A 34 -10.51 -13.00 -12.13
N THR A 35 -9.84 -12.72 -11.00
CA THR A 35 -9.63 -11.37 -10.49
C THR A 35 -8.34 -10.73 -10.97
N ASP A 36 -7.43 -11.51 -11.55
CA ASP A 36 -6.06 -11.09 -11.90
C ASP A 36 -5.24 -10.63 -10.68
N ILE A 37 -5.70 -10.86 -9.45
CA ILE A 37 -4.94 -10.56 -8.24
C ILE A 37 -3.87 -11.63 -8.06
N VAL A 38 -2.62 -11.21 -7.83
CA VAL A 38 -1.56 -12.11 -7.39
C VAL A 38 -1.53 -12.12 -5.87
N TRP A 39 -1.39 -13.28 -5.27
CA TRP A 39 -1.37 -13.45 -3.82
C TRP A 39 -0.21 -14.32 -3.35
N THR A 40 0.30 -14.03 -2.17
CA THR A 40 1.40 -14.76 -1.52
C THR A 40 0.86 -15.98 -0.77
N GLN A 41 1.37 -17.18 -1.07
CA GLN A 41 1.05 -18.37 -0.31
C GLN A 41 1.77 -18.35 1.04
N VAL A 42 1.00 -18.29 2.10
CA VAL A 42 1.47 -18.40 3.48
C VAL A 42 0.89 -19.64 4.15
N GLY A 43 1.59 -20.23 5.12
CA GLY A 43 1.11 -21.38 5.88
C GLY A 43 -0.14 -21.05 6.72
N LYS A 44 -0.97 -22.05 7.05
CA LYS A 44 -2.19 -21.83 7.86
C LYS A 44 -1.92 -21.23 9.23
N ASN A 45 -0.75 -21.50 9.82
CA ASN A 45 -0.34 -21.00 11.14
C ASN A 45 0.66 -19.84 11.01
N HIS A 46 0.68 -19.16 9.87
CA HIS A 46 1.60 -18.06 9.63
C HIS A 46 1.27 -16.87 10.56
N ASN A 47 2.19 -16.58 11.47
CA ASN A 47 2.07 -15.39 12.32
C ASN A 47 2.54 -14.16 11.54
N HIS A 48 1.58 -13.51 10.88
CA HIS A 48 1.84 -12.32 10.07
C HIS A 48 2.47 -11.19 10.90
N LEU A 49 2.09 -11.05 12.17
CA LEU A 49 2.56 -9.97 13.05
C LEU A 49 4.04 -10.10 13.40
N SER A 50 4.60 -11.31 13.48
CA SER A 50 6.02 -11.52 13.82
C SER A 50 6.98 -10.87 12.82
N TYR A 51 6.57 -10.73 11.55
CA TYR A 51 7.38 -10.09 10.51
C TYR A 51 7.46 -8.56 10.64
N TYR A 52 6.55 -7.95 11.41
CA TYR A 52 6.59 -6.51 11.73
C TYR A 52 7.33 -6.20 13.03
N GLN A 53 7.49 -7.19 13.91
CA GLN A 53 8.18 -7.05 15.20
C GLN A 53 9.68 -7.34 15.11
N SER A 54 10.16 -7.78 13.94
CA SER A 54 11.58 -8.07 13.73
C SER A 54 12.43 -6.80 13.82
N GLU A 55 13.53 -6.83 14.55
CA GLU A 55 14.52 -5.74 14.63
C GLU A 55 15.08 -5.34 13.24
N ASN A 56 15.07 -6.27 12.28
CA ASN A 56 15.48 -6.02 10.91
C ASN A 56 14.43 -5.23 10.10
N TYR A 57 13.19 -5.22 10.57
CA TYR A 57 12.12 -4.43 9.96
C TYR A 57 11.96 -3.09 10.67
N ILE A 58 12.86 -2.14 10.39
CA ILE A 58 12.78 -0.78 10.90
C ILE A 58 12.37 0.14 9.75
N PRO A 59 11.07 0.38 9.53
CA PRO A 59 10.63 1.29 8.46
C PRO A 59 11.07 2.74 8.70
N HIS A 60 11.44 3.10 9.93
CA HIS A 60 11.70 4.48 10.34
C HIS A 60 12.79 4.58 11.41
N SER A 61 14.05 4.22 11.07
CA SER A 61 15.15 4.56 11.98
C SER A 61 15.39 6.07 11.95
N ASP A 62 15.41 6.70 13.12
CA ASP A 62 15.87 8.07 13.31
C ASP A 62 17.38 8.15 13.01
N LYS A 63 17.72 8.13 11.73
CA LYS A 63 19.10 8.34 11.29
C LYS A 63 19.50 9.77 11.59
N LYS A 64 20.52 9.94 12.44
CA LYS A 64 21.15 11.25 12.73
C LYS A 64 22.04 11.65 11.55
N GLY A 65 22.28 12.97 11.39
CA GLY A 65 23.18 13.51 10.36
C GLY A 65 22.50 13.82 9.03
N LEU A 66 23.30 14.00 7.97
CA LEU A 66 22.88 14.42 6.63
C LEU A 66 21.84 13.47 5.99
N LEU A 67 22.05 12.17 6.14
CA LEU A 67 21.10 11.17 5.61
C LEU A 67 19.72 11.25 6.30
N GLY A 68 19.71 11.50 7.62
CA GLY A 68 18.46 11.73 8.34
C GLY A 68 17.78 13.02 7.94
N PHE A 69 18.53 14.07 7.62
CA PHE A 69 17.97 15.32 7.07
C PHE A 69 17.35 15.10 5.70
N LEU A 70 18.05 14.46 4.77
CA LEU A 70 17.54 14.13 3.43
C LEU A 70 16.28 13.25 3.50
N TYR A 71 16.25 12.27 4.40
CA TYR A 71 15.08 11.43 4.63
C TYR A 71 13.87 12.27 5.12
N ARG A 72 14.06 13.11 6.12
CA ARG A 72 12.98 14.00 6.62
C ARG A 72 12.51 15.00 5.57
N PHE A 73 13.42 15.50 4.73
CA PHE A 73 13.09 16.40 3.64
C PHE A 73 12.23 15.68 2.57
N SER A 74 12.65 14.49 2.12
CA SER A 74 11.87 13.70 1.16
C SER A 74 10.49 13.30 1.72
N GLN A 75 10.41 12.95 3.02
CA GLN A 75 9.14 12.67 3.70
C GLN A 75 8.21 13.90 3.70
N ARG A 76 8.75 15.10 3.96
CA ARG A 76 7.96 16.34 3.91
C ARG A 76 7.46 16.63 2.49
N LEU A 77 8.30 16.48 1.48
CA LEU A 77 7.89 16.61 0.07
C LEU A 77 6.76 15.63 -0.27
N MET A 78 6.87 14.38 0.17
CA MET A 78 5.82 13.40 -0.03
C MET A 78 4.52 13.79 0.68
N PHE A 79 4.57 14.33 1.90
CA PHE A 79 3.37 14.81 2.60
C PHE A 79 2.70 15.98 1.87
N VAL A 80 3.49 16.93 1.37
CA VAL A 80 2.97 18.02 0.54
C VAL A 80 2.30 17.47 -0.72
N TYR A 81 2.98 16.55 -1.42
CA TYR A 81 2.46 15.94 -2.63
C TYR A 81 1.15 15.15 -2.37
N LYS A 82 1.13 14.30 -1.34
CA LYS A 82 -0.08 13.59 -0.91
C LYS A 82 -1.23 14.57 -0.61
N ARG A 83 -0.94 15.67 0.11
CA ARG A 83 -1.95 16.70 0.39
C ARG A 83 -2.45 17.38 -0.87
N ILE A 84 -1.60 17.66 -1.85
CA ILE A 84 -2.01 18.23 -3.15
C ILE A 84 -2.97 17.28 -3.86
N ILE A 85 -2.64 15.98 -3.93
CA ILE A 85 -3.54 14.96 -4.49
C ILE A 85 -4.92 15.00 -3.81
N LEU A 86 -4.93 15.10 -2.49
CA LEU A 86 -6.15 15.06 -1.68
C LEU A 86 -6.89 16.39 -1.59
N MET A 87 -6.33 17.49 -2.10
CA MET A 87 -6.83 18.84 -1.83
C MET A 87 -8.31 19.04 -2.18
N LYS A 88 -8.75 18.53 -3.34
CA LYS A 88 -10.16 18.60 -3.76
C LYS A 88 -11.07 17.77 -2.86
N LEU A 89 -10.62 16.59 -2.45
CA LEU A 89 -11.35 15.68 -1.57
C LEU A 89 -11.44 16.26 -0.16
N LEU A 90 -10.35 16.81 0.37
CA LEU A 90 -10.31 17.48 1.67
C LEU A 90 -11.29 18.65 1.76
N LYS A 91 -11.52 19.39 0.65
CA LYS A 91 -12.53 20.46 0.63
C LYS A 91 -13.95 19.93 0.82
N GLN A 92 -14.22 18.72 0.34
CA GLN A 92 -15.54 18.05 0.39
C GLN A 92 -15.74 17.21 1.65
N SER A 93 -14.68 16.93 2.41
CA SER A 93 -14.69 16.06 3.59
C SER A 93 -14.61 16.92 4.87
N LYS A 94 -15.37 16.57 5.90
CA LYS A 94 -15.27 17.13 7.26
C LYS A 94 -14.40 16.26 8.15
N SER A 95 -14.44 14.94 7.92
CA SER A 95 -13.72 13.93 8.69
C SER A 95 -12.88 13.03 7.78
N VAL A 96 -11.71 12.64 8.28
CA VAL A 96 -10.75 11.77 7.57
C VAL A 96 -10.27 10.69 8.51
N LEU A 97 -10.27 9.44 8.06
CA LEU A 97 -9.66 8.31 8.75
C LEU A 97 -8.41 7.86 7.99
N ASP A 98 -7.26 7.91 8.64
CA ASP A 98 -6.01 7.29 8.17
C ASP A 98 -5.93 5.86 8.72
N TYR A 99 -6.27 4.89 7.89
CA TYR A 99 -6.32 3.47 8.25
C TYR A 99 -4.96 2.82 7.96
N GLY A 100 -4.31 2.30 8.99
CA GLY A 100 -2.92 1.87 8.93
C GLY A 100 -1.94 3.05 9.04
N ALA A 101 -2.24 3.99 9.94
CA ALA A 101 -1.56 5.29 10.06
C ALA A 101 -0.08 5.19 10.48
N GLY A 102 0.38 4.03 10.92
CA GLY A 102 1.74 3.82 11.39
C GLY A 102 2.08 4.76 12.55
N ASP A 103 3.08 5.63 12.38
CA ASP A 103 3.49 6.62 13.39
C ASP A 103 2.61 7.89 13.44
N GLY A 104 1.55 7.95 12.63
CA GLY A 104 0.60 9.05 12.59
C GLY A 104 1.14 10.38 12.06
N LYS A 105 2.37 10.44 11.56
CA LYS A 105 3.00 11.70 11.11
C LYS A 105 2.23 12.38 9.98
N PHE A 106 1.68 11.59 9.04
CA PHE A 106 0.90 12.16 7.94
C PHE A 106 -0.47 12.65 8.43
N ALA A 107 -1.15 11.91 9.30
CA ALA A 107 -2.37 12.36 9.95
C ALA A 107 -2.16 13.69 10.68
N LYS A 108 -1.12 13.79 11.53
CA LYS A 108 -0.73 15.02 12.22
C LYS A 108 -0.43 16.19 11.25
N TYR A 109 0.19 15.89 10.10
CA TYR A 109 0.41 16.91 9.06
C TYR A 109 -0.91 17.42 8.47
N LEU A 110 -1.91 16.52 8.31
CA LEU A 110 -3.22 16.88 7.77
C LEU A 110 -4.11 17.64 8.77
N GLU A 111 -3.89 17.57 10.08
CA GLU A 111 -4.63 18.36 11.09
C GLU A 111 -4.59 19.87 10.78
N LYS A 112 -3.48 20.34 10.17
CA LYS A 112 -3.33 21.73 9.69
C LYS A 112 -4.35 22.12 8.60
N SER A 113 -5.10 21.17 8.05
CA SER A 113 -6.17 21.44 7.08
C SER A 113 -7.49 21.90 7.72
N GLY A 114 -7.57 21.92 9.07
CA GLY A 114 -8.80 22.24 9.81
C GLY A 114 -9.87 21.14 9.75
N LYS A 115 -9.49 19.91 9.39
CA LYS A 115 -10.38 18.73 9.34
C LYS A 115 -10.25 17.89 10.60
N LYS A 116 -11.29 17.12 10.93
CA LYS A 116 -11.22 16.11 11.98
C LYS A 116 -10.43 14.92 11.42
N ILE A 117 -9.22 14.71 11.91
CA ILE A 117 -8.34 13.61 11.47
C ILE A 117 -8.32 12.55 12.55
N PHE A 118 -8.64 11.33 12.16
CA PHE A 118 -8.62 10.14 12.99
C PHE A 118 -7.59 9.16 12.45
N THR A 119 -7.03 8.35 13.33
CA THR A 119 -6.07 7.31 12.96
C THR A 119 -6.53 5.96 13.45
N TYR A 120 -6.22 4.93 12.71
CA TYR A 120 -6.34 3.55 13.15
C TYR A 120 -5.10 2.78 12.71
N ASP A 121 -4.47 2.08 13.64
CA ASP A 121 -3.38 1.15 13.34
C ASP A 121 -3.44 -0.03 14.31
N PRO A 122 -3.60 -1.27 13.82
CA PRO A 122 -3.74 -2.45 14.69
C PRO A 122 -2.46 -2.76 15.48
N LEU A 123 -1.31 -2.21 15.06
CA LEU A 123 -0.01 -2.41 15.72
C LEU A 123 0.30 -1.33 16.76
N LYS A 124 -0.44 -0.23 16.79
CA LYS A 124 -0.18 0.95 17.62
C LYS A 124 -1.46 1.45 18.32
N VAL A 125 -1.98 0.67 19.24
CA VAL A 125 -3.26 0.94 19.93
C VAL A 125 -3.26 2.20 20.79
N ASN A 126 -2.09 2.77 21.16
CA ASN A 126 -1.95 3.82 22.18
C ASN A 126 -1.59 5.22 21.64
N SER A 127 -1.87 5.57 20.40
CA SER A 127 -1.67 6.94 19.91
C SER A 127 -2.88 7.84 20.22
N SER A 128 -2.64 9.10 20.56
CA SER A 128 -3.64 10.04 21.12
C SER A 128 -4.89 10.32 20.27
N ASN A 129 -4.85 10.02 18.95
CA ASN A 129 -6.00 10.15 18.03
C ASN A 129 -6.39 8.80 17.43
N ASN A 130 -5.96 7.70 18.04
CA ASN A 130 -6.25 6.36 17.53
C ASN A 130 -7.66 5.95 17.94
N ILE A 131 -8.50 5.60 16.95
CA ILE A 131 -9.85 5.11 17.20
C ILE A 131 -9.79 3.62 17.43
N ASN A 132 -10.45 3.16 18.48
CA ASN A 132 -10.68 1.74 18.68
C ASN A 132 -11.89 1.29 17.85
N LEU A 133 -11.67 0.89 16.60
CA LEU A 133 -12.74 0.47 15.70
C LEU A 133 -13.49 -0.81 16.16
N THR A 134 -12.98 -1.50 17.17
CA THR A 134 -13.69 -2.64 17.78
C THR A 134 -14.72 -2.20 18.82
N GLN A 135 -14.50 -1.03 19.43
CA GLN A 135 -15.41 -0.44 20.43
C GLN A 135 -16.36 0.58 19.78
N ASP A 136 -15.87 1.36 18.80
CA ASP A 136 -16.69 2.32 18.09
C ASP A 136 -17.15 1.72 16.74
N THR A 137 -18.21 0.89 16.83
CA THR A 137 -18.74 0.14 15.68
C THR A 137 -19.43 1.04 14.65
N ASP A 138 -19.92 2.21 15.05
CA ASP A 138 -20.74 3.11 14.20
C ASP A 138 -19.93 4.27 13.59
N PHE A 139 -18.63 4.36 13.93
CA PHE A 139 -17.77 5.40 13.40
C PHE A 139 -17.64 5.32 11.88
N GLN A 140 -17.90 6.44 11.21
CA GLN A 140 -17.70 6.63 9.77
C GLN A 140 -17.00 7.96 9.49
N ALA A 141 -16.22 8.00 8.42
CA ALA A 141 -15.53 9.20 7.94
C ALA A 141 -15.97 9.55 6.51
N ASP A 142 -15.89 10.83 6.14
CA ASP A 142 -16.15 11.27 4.77
C ASP A 142 -15.04 10.84 3.81
N MET A 143 -13.82 10.62 4.33
CA MET A 143 -12.70 10.10 3.57
C MET A 143 -11.92 9.09 4.41
N LEU A 144 -11.69 7.90 3.88
CA LEU A 144 -10.79 6.89 4.44
C LEU A 144 -9.57 6.75 3.54
N MET A 145 -8.38 6.79 4.13
CA MET A 145 -7.12 6.64 3.41
C MET A 145 -6.40 5.37 3.84
N MET A 146 -5.78 4.69 2.89
CA MET A 146 -4.94 3.50 3.07
C MET A 146 -3.65 3.69 2.26
N TRP A 147 -2.57 4.06 2.93
CA TRP A 147 -1.27 4.28 2.29
C TRP A 147 -0.38 3.05 2.45
N HIS A 148 -0.32 2.20 1.42
CA HIS A 148 0.39 0.90 1.47
C HIS A 148 -0.10 0.03 2.65
N VAL A 149 -1.40 -0.24 2.66
CA VAL A 149 -2.07 -1.01 3.71
C VAL A 149 -2.91 -2.15 3.12
N LEU A 150 -3.59 -1.92 1.99
CA LEU A 150 -4.52 -2.88 1.41
C LEU A 150 -3.84 -4.23 1.10
N GLU A 151 -2.60 -4.18 0.63
CA GLU A 151 -1.78 -5.33 0.29
C GLU A 151 -1.40 -6.20 1.50
N HIS A 152 -1.46 -5.63 2.70
CA HIS A 152 -1.11 -6.30 3.95
C HIS A 152 -2.30 -6.94 4.66
N ILE A 153 -3.54 -6.65 4.25
CA ILE A 153 -4.74 -7.08 4.99
C ILE A 153 -4.93 -8.58 4.85
N PRO A 154 -4.87 -9.37 5.96
CA PRO A 154 -5.18 -10.79 5.89
C PRO A 154 -6.66 -11.00 5.57
N ASP A 155 -6.98 -12.06 4.82
CA ASP A 155 -8.36 -12.37 4.40
C ASP A 155 -9.14 -11.14 3.90
N LEU A 156 -8.58 -10.53 2.83
CA LEU A 156 -9.07 -9.28 2.28
C LEU A 156 -10.57 -9.31 1.97
N LYS A 157 -11.10 -10.44 1.50
CA LYS A 157 -12.54 -10.59 1.19
C LYS A 157 -13.43 -10.49 2.42
N LYS A 158 -12.94 -10.88 3.59
CA LYS A 158 -13.67 -10.83 4.85
C LYS A 158 -13.53 -9.48 5.55
N ILE A 159 -12.34 -8.87 5.48
CA ILE A 159 -12.00 -7.66 6.23
C ILE A 159 -12.38 -6.39 5.47
N PHE A 160 -12.20 -6.35 4.14
CA PHE A 160 -12.46 -5.16 3.36
C PHE A 160 -13.91 -4.62 3.47
N PRO A 161 -14.97 -5.44 3.47
CA PRO A 161 -16.34 -4.94 3.70
C PRO A 161 -16.48 -4.16 5.01
N LYS A 162 -15.86 -4.63 6.09
CA LYS A 162 -15.87 -3.96 7.41
C LYS A 162 -15.12 -2.62 7.39
N ILE A 163 -14.04 -2.53 6.59
CA ILE A 163 -13.33 -1.27 6.37
C ILE A 163 -14.22 -0.31 5.58
N LEU A 164 -14.90 -0.80 4.55
CA LEU A 164 -15.78 0.01 3.72
C LEU A 164 -16.97 0.57 4.50
N GLU A 165 -17.48 -0.14 5.50
CA GLU A 165 -18.50 0.38 6.42
C GLU A 165 -18.08 1.66 7.14
N ARG A 166 -16.77 1.90 7.27
CA ARG A 166 -16.18 3.11 7.89
C ARG A 166 -16.13 4.34 6.96
N VAL A 167 -16.57 4.19 5.74
CA VAL A 167 -16.69 5.30 4.78
C VAL A 167 -18.15 5.71 4.69
N ASN A 168 -18.49 6.99 4.89
CA ASN A 168 -19.83 7.50 4.70
C ASN A 168 -20.36 7.21 3.29
N LYS A 169 -21.68 7.11 3.12
CA LYS A 169 -22.30 7.17 1.79
C LYS A 169 -21.85 8.47 1.09
N ASN A 170 -21.55 8.38 -0.19
CA ASN A 170 -20.94 9.46 -0.99
C ASN A 170 -19.54 9.89 -0.51
N GLY A 171 -18.96 9.19 0.45
CA GLY A 171 -17.59 9.42 0.93
C GLY A 171 -16.52 8.87 -0.02
N PHE A 172 -15.28 9.16 0.28
CA PHE A 172 -14.13 8.78 -0.54
C PHE A 172 -13.29 7.72 0.11
N LEU A 173 -12.83 6.77 -0.70
CA LEU A 173 -11.81 5.80 -0.34
C LEU A 173 -10.55 6.08 -1.16
N VAL A 174 -9.44 6.36 -0.47
CA VAL A 174 -8.13 6.65 -1.06
C VAL A 174 -7.20 5.49 -0.77
N ILE A 175 -6.66 4.87 -1.81
CA ILE A 175 -5.81 3.70 -1.69
C ILE A 175 -4.52 3.91 -2.46
N ALA A 176 -3.38 3.78 -1.78
CA ALA A 176 -2.07 3.70 -2.43
C ALA A 176 -1.56 2.26 -2.34
N VAL A 177 -1.17 1.69 -3.47
CA VAL A 177 -0.59 0.34 -3.56
C VAL A 177 0.52 0.28 -4.60
N PRO A 178 1.49 -0.65 -4.45
CA PRO A 178 2.44 -0.98 -5.51
C PRO A 178 1.73 -1.59 -6.72
N ASN A 179 2.30 -1.38 -7.90
CA ASN A 179 1.78 -1.89 -9.16
C ASN A 179 2.76 -2.93 -9.74
N ARG A 180 2.39 -4.20 -9.70
CA ARG A 180 3.23 -5.30 -10.21
C ARG A 180 3.48 -5.28 -11.74
N ASP A 181 2.73 -4.45 -12.50
CA ASP A 181 2.90 -4.32 -13.94
C ASP A 181 3.83 -3.15 -14.34
N CYS A 182 4.43 -2.47 -13.37
CA CYS A 182 5.39 -1.39 -13.62
C CYS A 182 6.70 -1.90 -14.26
N PHE A 183 7.48 -0.98 -14.82
CA PHE A 183 8.75 -1.32 -15.45
C PHE A 183 9.75 -1.90 -14.44
N ASP A 184 9.91 -1.30 -13.27
CA ASP A 184 10.86 -1.76 -12.26
C ASP A 184 10.50 -3.17 -11.74
N ALA A 185 9.21 -3.53 -11.60
CA ALA A 185 8.80 -4.90 -11.28
C ALA A 185 9.25 -5.90 -12.36
N LYS A 186 9.08 -5.56 -13.63
CA LYS A 186 9.51 -6.39 -14.77
C LYS A 186 11.03 -6.50 -14.86
N TYR A 187 11.75 -5.42 -14.56
CA TYR A 187 13.20 -5.38 -14.57
C TYR A 187 13.82 -6.21 -13.45
N TYR A 188 13.36 -6.00 -12.21
CA TYR A 188 13.90 -6.69 -11.03
C TYR A 188 13.37 -8.11 -10.84
N LYS A 189 12.26 -8.46 -11.45
CA LYS A 189 11.64 -9.79 -11.36
C LYS A 189 11.44 -10.21 -9.89
N ASN A 190 12.02 -11.35 -9.50
CA ASN A 190 11.92 -11.90 -8.13
C ASN A 190 12.71 -11.08 -7.07
N HIS A 191 13.57 -10.15 -7.48
CA HIS A 191 14.28 -9.23 -6.58
C HIS A 191 13.54 -7.91 -6.36
N TRP A 192 12.39 -7.69 -7.03
CA TRP A 192 11.62 -6.48 -6.85
C TRP A 192 11.17 -6.33 -5.40
N ALA A 193 11.61 -5.23 -4.75
CA ALA A 193 11.43 -5.06 -3.31
C ALA A 193 9.95 -4.91 -2.90
N ALA A 194 9.09 -4.43 -3.81
CA ALA A 194 7.68 -4.28 -3.49
C ALA A 194 6.86 -5.59 -3.59
N TRP A 195 7.50 -6.74 -3.89
CA TRP A 195 6.90 -8.02 -3.52
C TRP A 195 6.76 -8.16 -2.01
N ASP A 196 7.72 -7.69 -1.25
CA ASP A 196 7.75 -7.61 0.22
C ASP A 196 7.11 -8.81 0.94
N VAL A 197 7.45 -10.03 0.48
CA VAL A 197 6.90 -11.27 1.02
C VAL A 197 7.49 -11.61 2.40
N PRO A 198 6.72 -12.16 3.33
CA PRO A 198 5.29 -12.46 3.26
C PRO A 198 4.39 -11.35 3.79
N ARG A 199 4.90 -10.13 4.00
CA ARG A 199 4.14 -8.98 4.52
C ARG A 199 3.08 -8.52 3.53
N HIS A 200 3.43 -8.42 2.22
CA HIS A 200 2.45 -8.23 1.16
C HIS A 200 1.78 -9.58 0.85
N LEU A 201 0.51 -9.67 1.19
CA LEU A 201 -0.33 -10.84 0.92
C LEU A 201 -0.98 -10.77 -0.45
N TYR A 202 -1.18 -9.56 -0.97
CA TYR A 202 -1.81 -9.31 -2.27
C TYR A 202 -0.98 -8.33 -3.09
N HIS A 203 -0.90 -8.59 -4.39
CA HIS A 203 -0.14 -7.78 -5.34
C HIS A 203 -1.05 -7.35 -6.46
N PHE A 204 -1.30 -6.06 -6.53
CA PHE A 204 -2.26 -5.48 -7.47
C PHE A 204 -1.57 -4.96 -8.73
N ASN A 205 -2.35 -4.90 -9.80
CA ASN A 205 -2.16 -4.00 -10.92
C ASN A 205 -3.40 -3.11 -11.06
N HIS A 206 -3.38 -2.19 -12.02
CA HIS A 206 -4.51 -1.27 -12.23
C HIS A 206 -5.84 -2.03 -12.44
N LYS A 207 -5.85 -3.02 -13.33
CA LYS A 207 -7.04 -3.78 -13.68
C LYS A 207 -7.59 -4.56 -12.49
N SER A 208 -6.74 -5.31 -11.80
CA SER A 208 -7.16 -6.15 -10.68
C SER A 208 -7.70 -5.33 -9.50
N LEU A 209 -7.10 -4.14 -9.25
CA LEU A 209 -7.60 -3.24 -8.21
C LEU A 209 -8.97 -2.67 -8.57
N LEU A 210 -9.16 -2.17 -9.81
CA LEU A 210 -10.46 -1.65 -10.24
C LEU A 210 -11.55 -2.73 -10.19
N ASN A 211 -11.25 -3.93 -10.67
CA ASN A 211 -12.17 -5.05 -10.62
C ASN A 211 -12.54 -5.41 -9.18
N PHE A 212 -11.55 -5.45 -8.28
CA PHE A 212 -11.80 -5.71 -6.86
C PHE A 212 -12.74 -4.66 -6.25
N MET A 213 -12.46 -3.37 -6.47
CA MET A 213 -13.24 -2.27 -5.91
C MET A 213 -14.67 -2.23 -6.47
N SER A 214 -14.85 -2.51 -7.76
CA SER A 214 -16.18 -2.55 -8.39
C SER A 214 -17.09 -3.63 -7.81
N CYS A 215 -16.53 -4.76 -7.35
CA CYS A 215 -17.30 -5.81 -6.67
C CYS A 215 -17.97 -5.34 -5.36
N TYR A 216 -17.51 -4.21 -4.81
CA TYR A 216 -18.05 -3.61 -3.58
C TYR A 216 -18.83 -2.32 -3.84
N GLY A 217 -19.22 -2.04 -5.08
CA GLY A 217 -20.02 -0.86 -5.42
C GLY A 217 -19.24 0.45 -5.28
N LEU A 218 -17.92 0.42 -5.49
CA LEU A 218 -17.07 1.60 -5.46
C LEU A 218 -16.84 2.14 -6.87
N SER A 219 -17.18 3.40 -7.09
CA SER A 219 -16.97 4.10 -8.36
C SER A 219 -15.56 4.70 -8.42
N PHE A 220 -14.80 4.38 -9.47
CA PHE A 220 -13.47 4.95 -9.68
C PHE A 220 -13.57 6.44 -10.04
N VAL A 221 -12.79 7.28 -9.34
CA VAL A 221 -12.77 8.74 -9.57
C VAL A 221 -11.52 9.16 -10.34
N PHE A 222 -10.33 8.87 -9.81
CA PHE A 222 -9.06 9.13 -10.50
C PHE A 222 -7.90 8.32 -9.92
N LYS A 223 -6.79 8.32 -10.67
CA LYS A 223 -5.49 7.79 -10.26
C LYS A 223 -4.43 8.88 -10.32
N ARG A 224 -3.45 8.86 -9.39
CA ARG A 224 -2.25 9.70 -9.41
C ARG A 224 -1.00 8.87 -9.09
N PRO A 225 0.15 9.16 -9.74
CA PRO A 225 1.39 8.43 -9.49
C PRO A 225 1.98 8.77 -8.11
N LEU A 226 2.79 7.85 -7.56
CA LEU A 226 3.75 8.11 -6.49
C LEU A 226 5.16 7.97 -7.06
N THR A 227 5.62 9.01 -7.76
CA THR A 227 6.85 8.94 -8.55
C THR A 227 8.12 8.69 -7.74
N LEU A 228 8.17 9.10 -6.47
CA LEU A 228 9.33 8.87 -5.61
C LEU A 228 9.46 7.40 -5.20
N ASP A 229 8.38 6.63 -5.21
CA ASP A 229 8.41 5.22 -4.82
C ASP A 229 9.28 4.38 -5.76
N SER A 230 9.31 4.70 -7.06
CA SER A 230 10.16 3.99 -8.01
C SER A 230 11.65 4.02 -7.64
N TYR A 231 12.14 5.13 -7.14
CA TYR A 231 13.54 5.28 -6.70
C TYR A 231 13.82 4.48 -5.42
N TYR A 232 12.90 4.56 -4.46
CA TYR A 232 13.02 3.85 -3.19
C TYR A 232 12.93 2.33 -3.39
N VAL A 233 11.93 1.87 -4.14
CA VAL A 233 11.74 0.46 -4.46
C VAL A 233 12.92 -0.07 -5.27
N SER A 234 13.41 0.70 -6.27
CA SER A 234 14.61 0.32 -7.03
C SER A 234 15.85 0.21 -6.13
N TYR A 235 16.04 1.13 -5.18
CA TYR A 235 17.16 1.06 -4.25
C TYR A 235 17.13 -0.21 -3.40
N LEU A 236 15.98 -0.55 -2.85
CA LEU A 236 15.81 -1.79 -2.08
C LEU A 236 15.99 -3.04 -2.97
N SER A 237 15.51 -2.99 -4.21
CA SER A 237 15.67 -4.09 -5.17
C SER A 237 17.13 -4.31 -5.57
N GLU A 238 17.90 -3.24 -5.73
CA GLU A 238 19.35 -3.34 -5.95
C GLU A 238 20.09 -3.93 -4.74
N LYS A 239 19.64 -3.60 -3.53
CA LYS A 239 20.16 -4.27 -2.32
C LYS A 239 19.83 -5.77 -2.30
N ASN A 240 18.62 -6.16 -2.69
CA ASN A 240 18.21 -7.56 -2.82
C ASN A 240 19.09 -8.31 -3.83
N LYS A 241 19.51 -7.65 -4.92
CA LYS A 241 20.45 -8.17 -5.92
C LYS A 241 21.90 -8.16 -5.47
N LYS A 242 22.21 -7.51 -4.34
CA LYS A 242 23.59 -7.28 -3.85
C LYS A 242 24.43 -6.51 -4.88
N SER A 243 23.86 -5.50 -5.53
CA SER A 243 24.55 -4.65 -6.50
C SER A 243 25.71 -3.87 -5.86
N TYR A 244 26.80 -3.66 -6.61
CA TYR A 244 27.94 -2.88 -6.15
C TYR A 244 27.62 -1.38 -5.99
N PHE A 245 26.76 -0.81 -6.86
CA PHE A 245 26.38 0.61 -6.84
C PHE A 245 24.85 0.79 -6.75
N PRO A 246 24.21 0.38 -5.62
CA PRO A 246 22.75 0.33 -5.52
C PRO A 246 22.08 1.71 -5.69
N TRP A 247 22.75 2.79 -5.25
CA TRP A 247 22.20 4.15 -5.38
C TRP A 247 22.17 4.64 -6.83
N ILE A 248 23.25 4.41 -7.59
CA ILE A 248 23.34 4.85 -8.98
C ILE A 248 22.32 4.09 -9.83
N SER A 249 22.31 2.76 -9.72
CA SER A 249 21.35 1.92 -10.43
C SER A 249 19.91 2.27 -10.09
N ALA A 250 19.62 2.52 -8.82
CA ALA A 250 18.26 2.88 -8.37
C ALA A 250 17.79 4.20 -8.99
N ILE A 251 18.66 5.22 -9.08
CA ILE A 251 18.31 6.49 -9.73
C ILE A 251 18.00 6.26 -11.20
N ILE A 252 18.86 5.51 -11.92
CA ILE A 252 18.68 5.24 -13.34
C ILE A 252 17.40 4.45 -13.60
N ILE A 253 17.20 3.33 -12.89
CA ILE A 253 16.03 2.46 -13.10
C ILE A 253 14.75 3.15 -12.66
N GLY A 254 14.75 3.86 -11.51
CA GLY A 254 13.61 4.64 -11.06
C GLY A 254 13.20 5.74 -12.04
N MET A 255 14.19 6.42 -12.65
CA MET A 255 13.95 7.41 -13.68
C MET A 255 13.36 6.79 -14.95
N ILE A 256 13.96 5.69 -15.45
CA ILE A 256 13.44 4.96 -16.61
C ILE A 256 12.01 4.48 -16.34
N SER A 257 11.75 3.92 -15.15
CA SER A 257 10.42 3.48 -14.78
C SER A 257 9.39 4.61 -14.83
N ASN A 258 9.73 5.78 -14.30
CA ASN A 258 8.85 6.95 -14.36
C ASN A 258 8.65 7.46 -15.79
N ILE A 259 9.69 7.51 -16.62
CA ILE A 259 9.58 7.95 -18.03
C ILE A 259 8.68 7.00 -18.82
N LEU A 260 8.88 5.69 -18.71
CA LEU A 260 8.04 4.70 -19.38
C LEU A 260 6.60 4.73 -18.86
N ALA A 261 6.41 5.06 -17.59
CA ALA A 261 5.09 5.21 -17.00
C ALA A 261 4.31 6.42 -17.51
N LEU A 262 4.97 7.46 -18.07
CA LEU A 262 4.27 8.57 -18.75
C LEU A 262 3.43 8.08 -19.93
N PHE A 263 3.89 7.04 -20.64
CA PHE A 263 3.21 6.47 -21.80
C PHE A 263 2.26 5.33 -21.43
N SER A 264 2.64 4.50 -20.45
CA SER A 264 1.89 3.31 -20.06
C SER A 264 0.93 3.52 -18.90
N SER A 265 1.08 4.61 -18.16
CA SER A 265 0.42 4.87 -16.86
C SER A 265 0.72 3.82 -15.77
N ASN A 266 1.76 2.98 -15.94
CA ASN A 266 2.17 1.93 -15.01
C ASN A 266 3.33 2.39 -14.14
N TYR A 267 3.07 3.34 -13.24
CA TYR A 267 4.03 3.76 -12.21
C TYR A 267 4.25 2.65 -11.18
N SER A 268 5.41 2.69 -10.50
CA SER A 268 5.80 1.74 -9.46
C SER A 268 4.76 1.63 -8.34
N SER A 269 4.23 2.77 -7.90
CA SER A 269 3.08 2.88 -7.01
C SER A 269 2.13 3.96 -7.49
N SER A 270 0.86 3.81 -7.18
CA SER A 270 -0.16 4.82 -7.52
C SER A 270 -1.20 4.95 -6.41
N VAL A 271 -1.71 6.17 -6.27
CA VAL A 271 -2.89 6.49 -5.45
C VAL A 271 -4.13 6.37 -6.31
N TYR A 272 -5.09 5.64 -5.85
CA TYR A 272 -6.42 5.50 -6.46
C TYR A 272 -7.46 6.11 -5.55
N VAL A 273 -8.39 6.81 -6.11
CA VAL A 273 -9.53 7.38 -5.41
C VAL A 273 -10.81 6.74 -5.94
N PHE A 274 -11.61 6.28 -5.00
CA PHE A 274 -12.93 5.72 -5.25
C PHE A 274 -13.97 6.50 -4.45
N LYS A 275 -15.19 6.52 -4.94
CA LYS A 275 -16.36 7.05 -4.25
C LYS A 275 -17.25 5.89 -3.84
N ARG A 276 -17.77 5.92 -2.61
CA ARG A 276 -18.79 5.00 -2.13
C ARG A 276 -20.17 5.56 -2.53
N ASP A 277 -20.90 4.85 -3.36
CA ASP A 277 -22.25 5.19 -3.80
C ASP A 277 -23.29 4.93 -2.70
#